data_8b0a08e7cf81d17a02de40ab91642d31
#
_entry.id   8b0a08e7cf81d17a02de40ab91642d31
#
_cell.length_a   1.000
_cell.length_b   1.000
_cell.length_c   1.000
_cell.angle_alpha   90.00
_cell.angle_beta   90.00
_cell.angle_gamma   90.00
#
_symmetry.space_group_name_H-M   'P 1'
#
loop_
_entity.id
_entity.type
_entity.pdbx_description
1 polymer ?
#
loop_
_entity_poly.entity_id
_entity_poly.type
_entity_poly.pdbx_seq_one_letter_code
_entity_poly.pdbx_strand_id
1 'polypeptide(L)'
;DQALSDEATFSAQVDLPACVDACWVRSGWCYDTLTLVWRHISDGCLIDSEYQDDDPRFSPGATLAVPLHLAPGESRRVTLRLNWYVPHSGLHAGIPEAMLSTADLDYQPWYTSRFSCIDDATADWAARYGELRRDTLTFSDALFDSDLPDELLEAVADTLSVLKSPTVLRQKDGRFWAWEGSENTRGSCHGSCTHVWNYQQALCHLFPRLERSLRETEFFVSQNKEGHQNFRSPLPIQVTDDHGFHAASDGQLGGIIKVYRDWRISGDDGWLKSLFPRVKDSLDYCIRTWDPGRKGVLDQAHHNTYDIEFWGADGMCTSFYLAALQAFSLMCDALGEDASAYRELYRSGRAYMEERLFNGEYFIQELNYRPEDLDYAGGFGMEGGLTPEVKELLAKEGPRYQYGKGCLSDGVLGFWLGEMSGLSHLIDEDMLKTSLKNIFDNNFRADLSTHANPQRAGYAVKHDGGLLLCTWPHGGRPMLPFVYCDEVWTGIEYQVAAHLILKGYVTEGRTILRAIRSRYDGRVRNPFDEYECGHWYARSMAAYGLLQAYTGVRYDAVEKALHVRSCRNFRSFLSTEHGFGTVTVQGEKVDVHVLHGTIDVQQIIFE
;
A
#
# COMPACT_ATOMS: atom_id res chain seq x y z
N ASP A 1 21.68 -27.46 -8.25
CA ASP A 1 21.38 -26.15 -8.83
C ASP A 1 20.78 -26.34 -10.23
N GLN A 2 19.50 -26.70 -10.31
CA GLN A 2 18.74 -26.42 -11.51
C GLN A 2 18.41 -24.94 -11.44
N ALA A 3 19.19 -24.10 -12.16
CA ALA A 3 18.76 -22.75 -12.47
C ALA A 3 17.40 -22.88 -13.17
N LEU A 4 16.34 -22.43 -12.51
CA LEU A 4 15.05 -22.23 -13.15
C LEU A 4 15.34 -21.28 -14.31
N SER A 5 15.16 -21.74 -15.54
CA SER A 5 15.40 -20.91 -16.72
C SER A 5 14.34 -19.83 -16.73
N ASP A 6 14.75 -18.57 -16.55
CA ASP A 6 13.89 -17.42 -16.81
C ASP A 6 13.61 -17.38 -18.32
N GLU A 7 12.58 -18.07 -18.74
CA GLU A 7 12.18 -18.14 -20.14
C GLU A 7 11.23 -16.99 -20.41
N ALA A 8 11.64 -16.05 -21.26
CA ALA A 8 10.84 -14.90 -21.64
C ALA A 8 10.70 -14.83 -23.15
N THR A 9 9.49 -14.58 -23.63
CA THR A 9 9.22 -14.33 -25.03
C THR A 9 8.71 -12.90 -25.22
N PHE A 10 9.20 -12.25 -26.27
CA PHE A 10 8.76 -10.91 -26.64
C PHE A 10 8.21 -10.94 -28.07
N SER A 11 7.10 -10.27 -28.32
CA SER A 11 6.50 -10.09 -29.64
C SER A 11 6.31 -8.60 -29.96
N ALA A 12 6.70 -8.21 -31.17
CA ALA A 12 6.43 -6.91 -31.74
C ALA A 12 5.70 -7.08 -33.08
N GLN A 13 4.55 -6.44 -33.25
CA GLN A 13 3.71 -6.55 -34.44
C GLN A 13 3.27 -5.16 -34.93
N VAL A 14 3.17 -4.98 -36.24
CA VAL A 14 2.61 -3.79 -36.86
C VAL A 14 1.42 -4.15 -37.78
N ASP A 15 0.50 -3.21 -37.96
CA ASP A 15 -0.72 -3.38 -38.76
C ASP A 15 -0.56 -3.07 -40.23
N LEU A 16 0.66 -2.76 -40.70
CA LEU A 16 1.02 -2.50 -42.08
C LEU A 16 2.13 -3.45 -42.53
N PRO A 17 2.27 -3.68 -43.86
CA PRO A 17 3.41 -4.44 -44.37
C PRO A 17 4.73 -3.85 -43.90
N ALA A 18 5.62 -4.68 -43.43
CA ALA A 18 6.90 -4.28 -42.85
C ALA A 18 8.01 -5.23 -43.33
N CYS A 19 9.22 -4.71 -43.42
CA CYS A 19 10.42 -5.51 -43.48
C CYS A 19 10.90 -5.79 -42.05
N VAL A 20 11.35 -7.00 -41.80
CA VAL A 20 11.77 -7.46 -40.49
C VAL A 20 13.24 -7.83 -40.52
N ASP A 21 14.09 -7.00 -39.93
CA ASP A 21 15.44 -7.41 -39.57
C ASP A 21 15.40 -8.06 -38.21
N ALA A 22 15.23 -9.38 -38.19
CA ALA A 22 14.98 -10.14 -36.95
C ALA A 22 16.22 -10.26 -36.06
N CYS A 23 17.41 -9.97 -36.62
CA CYS A 23 18.65 -10.16 -35.89
C CYS A 23 19.71 -9.18 -36.38
N TRP A 24 19.92 -8.09 -35.63
CA TRP A 24 21.03 -7.19 -35.93
C TRP A 24 22.35 -7.93 -35.91
N VAL A 25 23.33 -7.41 -36.69
CA VAL A 25 24.67 -8.01 -36.73
C VAL A 25 25.21 -8.26 -35.35
N ARG A 26 25.46 -9.54 -35.06
CA ARG A 26 26.03 -9.97 -33.78
C ARG A 26 27.48 -9.50 -33.70
N SER A 27 27.77 -8.67 -32.69
CA SER A 27 29.11 -8.09 -32.59
C SER A 27 30.15 -9.13 -32.19
N GLY A 28 31.24 -9.17 -32.95
CA GLY A 28 32.51 -9.71 -32.46
C GLY A 28 33.38 -8.55 -31.97
N TRP A 29 34.63 -8.84 -31.64
CA TRP A 29 35.59 -7.88 -31.07
C TRP A 29 35.92 -6.74 -32.01
N CYS A 30 35.26 -6.16 -32.77
CA CYS A 30 35.55 -4.97 -33.60
C CYS A 30 34.32 -4.42 -34.36
N TYR A 31 33.11 -4.92 -34.05
CA TYR A 31 31.89 -4.46 -34.72
C TYR A 31 31.06 -3.56 -33.84
N ASP A 32 30.73 -2.39 -34.33
CA ASP A 32 29.75 -1.50 -33.71
C ASP A 32 28.39 -1.69 -34.40
N THR A 33 27.58 -2.56 -33.82
CA THR A 33 26.26 -2.90 -34.32
C THR A 33 25.33 -1.69 -34.39
N LEU A 34 25.37 -0.82 -33.38
CA LEU A 34 24.49 0.35 -33.33
C LEU A 34 24.81 1.36 -34.42
N THR A 35 26.08 1.56 -34.78
CA THR A 35 26.48 2.40 -35.93
C THR A 35 25.99 1.83 -37.25
N LEU A 36 26.03 0.51 -37.43
CA LEU A 36 25.50 -0.14 -38.62
C LEU A 36 23.98 0.03 -38.73
N VAL A 37 23.25 -0.23 -37.65
CA VAL A 37 21.79 -0.05 -37.59
C VAL A 37 21.42 1.41 -37.87
N TRP A 38 22.12 2.37 -37.25
CA TRP A 38 21.87 3.79 -37.49
C TRP A 38 22.11 4.19 -38.94
N ARG A 39 23.16 3.66 -39.57
CA ARG A 39 23.42 3.88 -40.99
C ARG A 39 22.29 3.32 -41.87
N HIS A 40 21.84 2.09 -41.63
CA HIS A 40 20.71 1.49 -42.35
C HIS A 40 19.44 2.35 -42.23
N ILE A 41 19.12 2.81 -41.03
CA ILE A 41 17.97 3.70 -40.78
C ILE A 41 18.15 5.04 -41.55
N SER A 42 19.34 5.66 -41.46
CA SER A 42 19.63 6.95 -42.10
C SER A 42 19.57 6.88 -43.62
N ASP A 43 20.01 5.76 -44.18
CA ASP A 43 20.05 5.54 -45.63
C ASP A 43 18.71 4.99 -46.16
N GLY A 44 17.72 4.75 -45.28
CA GLY A 44 16.42 4.19 -45.64
C GLY A 44 16.50 2.75 -46.16
N CYS A 45 17.51 2.00 -45.72
CA CYS A 45 17.66 0.59 -46.10
C CYS A 45 16.57 -0.26 -45.47
N LEU A 46 15.83 -0.99 -46.31
CA LEU A 46 14.87 -2.01 -45.85
C LEU A 46 15.59 -3.35 -45.84
N ILE A 47 15.79 -3.89 -44.66
CA ILE A 47 16.44 -5.20 -44.45
C ILE A 47 15.37 -6.18 -44.06
N ASP A 48 15.41 -7.37 -44.66
CA ASP A 48 14.57 -8.49 -44.33
C ASP A 48 15.50 -9.66 -44.01
N SER A 49 15.59 -10.05 -42.75
CA SER A 49 16.47 -11.12 -42.28
C SER A 49 15.72 -12.04 -41.35
N GLU A 50 15.99 -13.34 -41.44
CA GLU A 50 15.43 -14.33 -40.53
C GLU A 50 16.27 -14.47 -39.27
N TYR A 51 15.63 -14.82 -38.16
CA TYR A 51 16.30 -15.19 -36.92
C TYR A 51 17.09 -16.49 -37.11
N GLN A 52 18.36 -16.50 -36.69
CA GLN A 52 19.23 -17.67 -36.74
C GLN A 52 19.42 -18.21 -35.33
N ASP A 53 18.83 -19.34 -35.05
CA ASP A 53 18.83 -19.97 -33.71
C ASP A 53 20.11 -20.77 -33.40
N ASP A 54 20.93 -21.02 -34.40
CA ASP A 54 22.17 -21.80 -34.29
C ASP A 54 23.41 -21.00 -33.84
N ASP A 55 23.29 -19.68 -33.74
CA ASP A 55 24.37 -18.84 -33.26
C ASP A 55 24.23 -18.53 -31.77
N PRO A 56 25.13 -19.01 -30.91
CA PRO A 56 25.03 -18.82 -29.45
C PRO A 56 25.24 -17.35 -29.01
N ARG A 57 25.59 -16.44 -29.91
CA ARG A 57 25.75 -15.02 -29.59
C ARG A 57 24.40 -14.33 -29.61
N PHE A 58 24.13 -13.55 -28.56
CA PHE A 58 22.91 -12.75 -28.51
C PHE A 58 22.91 -11.65 -29.57
N SER A 59 21.78 -11.50 -30.27
CA SER A 59 21.53 -10.32 -31.07
C SER A 59 21.23 -9.12 -30.16
N PRO A 60 21.84 -7.94 -30.37
CA PRO A 60 21.53 -6.76 -29.57
C PRO A 60 20.16 -6.16 -29.85
N GLY A 61 19.44 -6.61 -30.89
CA GLY A 61 18.10 -6.14 -31.22
C GLY A 61 17.59 -6.60 -32.58
N ALA A 62 16.40 -6.11 -32.93
CA ALA A 62 15.70 -6.31 -34.17
C ALA A 62 15.06 -5.00 -34.65
N THR A 63 14.73 -4.91 -35.95
CA THR A 63 14.08 -3.72 -36.55
C THR A 63 12.80 -4.13 -37.30
N LEU A 64 11.72 -3.42 -37.05
CA LEU A 64 10.53 -3.41 -37.89
C LEU A 64 10.49 -2.12 -38.72
N ALA A 65 10.66 -2.21 -40.02
CA ALA A 65 10.64 -1.07 -40.93
C ALA A 65 9.34 -1.05 -41.73
N VAL A 66 8.53 0.00 -41.57
CA VAL A 66 7.27 0.19 -42.30
C VAL A 66 7.49 1.26 -43.38
N PRO A 67 7.58 0.89 -44.67
CA PRO A 67 7.73 1.88 -45.76
C PRO A 67 6.42 2.66 -45.96
N LEU A 68 6.51 3.99 -45.93
CA LEU A 68 5.36 4.87 -46.14
C LEU A 68 5.60 5.82 -47.28
N HIS A 69 4.61 5.97 -48.14
CA HIS A 69 4.54 7.01 -49.16
C HIS A 69 3.41 7.97 -48.82
N LEU A 70 3.73 9.23 -48.53
CA LEU A 70 2.77 10.25 -48.15
C LEU A 70 2.74 11.37 -49.15
N ALA A 71 1.55 11.72 -49.68
CA ALA A 71 1.34 12.92 -50.46
C ALA A 71 1.38 14.16 -49.54
N PRO A 72 1.59 15.37 -50.10
CA PRO A 72 1.54 16.60 -49.32
C PRO A 72 0.21 16.74 -48.58
N GLY A 73 0.27 16.87 -47.24
CA GLY A 73 -0.90 16.96 -46.36
C GLY A 73 -1.52 15.61 -45.95
N GLU A 74 -1.02 14.50 -46.49
CA GLU A 74 -1.47 13.15 -46.10
C GLU A 74 -0.84 12.74 -44.76
N SER A 75 -1.62 12.00 -43.91
CA SER A 75 -1.14 11.37 -42.70
C SER A 75 -1.49 9.88 -42.70
N ARG A 76 -0.60 9.07 -42.14
CA ARG A 76 -0.83 7.63 -41.98
C ARG A 76 -0.60 7.24 -40.52
N ARG A 77 -1.46 6.39 -39.99
CA ARG A 77 -1.28 5.80 -38.66
C ARG A 77 -0.69 4.40 -38.81
N VAL A 78 0.33 4.11 -37.98
CA VAL A 78 0.88 2.77 -37.81
C VAL A 78 0.63 2.36 -36.37
N THR A 79 0.06 1.18 -36.18
CA THR A 79 -0.17 0.63 -34.84
C THR A 79 0.90 -0.40 -34.55
N LEU A 80 1.74 -0.12 -33.53
CA LEU A 80 2.72 -1.06 -33.00
C LEU A 80 2.13 -1.74 -31.76
N ARG A 81 2.16 -3.08 -31.72
CA ARG A 81 1.78 -3.90 -30.57
C ARG A 81 3.02 -4.56 -30.01
N LEU A 82 3.20 -4.45 -28.70
CA LEU A 82 4.28 -5.07 -27.95
C LEU A 82 3.70 -5.99 -26.89
N ASN A 83 4.18 -7.21 -26.80
CA ASN A 83 3.76 -8.18 -25.80
C ASN A 83 4.97 -8.85 -25.18
N TRP A 84 4.86 -9.17 -23.87
CA TRP A 84 5.81 -9.98 -23.13
C TRP A 84 5.08 -11.17 -22.55
N TYR A 85 5.75 -12.30 -22.52
CA TYR A 85 5.25 -13.53 -21.91
C TYR A 85 6.38 -14.21 -21.17
N VAL A 86 6.26 -14.30 -19.85
CA VAL A 86 7.23 -14.92 -18.95
C VAL A 86 6.48 -16.01 -18.18
N PRO A 87 6.49 -17.26 -18.65
CA PRO A 87 5.69 -18.33 -18.05
C PRO A 87 6.23 -18.80 -16.70
N HIS A 88 7.53 -18.75 -16.50
CA HIS A 88 8.23 -19.18 -15.31
C HIS A 88 9.29 -18.18 -14.90
N SER A 89 9.51 -18.04 -13.61
CA SER A 89 10.59 -17.22 -13.06
C SER A 89 11.12 -17.83 -11.77
N GLY A 90 12.43 -17.81 -11.61
CA GLY A 90 13.10 -18.14 -10.35
C GLY A 90 12.95 -17.07 -9.27
N LEU A 91 12.11 -16.07 -9.47
CA LEU A 91 11.87 -15.02 -8.47
C LEU A 91 11.24 -15.62 -7.22
N HIS A 92 11.97 -15.58 -6.12
CA HIS A 92 11.49 -15.99 -4.81
C HIS A 92 11.97 -15.03 -3.72
N ALA A 93 11.22 -14.94 -2.63
CA ALA A 93 11.52 -14.07 -1.51
C ALA A 93 10.92 -14.62 -0.21
N GLY A 94 11.56 -14.36 0.92
CA GLY A 94 11.02 -14.73 2.23
C GLY A 94 10.91 -16.24 2.50
N ILE A 95 11.59 -17.08 1.71
CA ILE A 95 11.68 -18.53 1.93
C ILE A 95 12.85 -18.76 2.90
N PRO A 96 12.65 -19.39 4.07
CA PRO A 96 13.72 -19.74 4.98
C PRO A 96 14.77 -20.64 4.31
N GLU A 97 16.06 -20.43 4.57
CA GLU A 97 17.16 -21.19 3.97
C GLU A 97 16.98 -22.71 4.16
N ALA A 98 16.53 -23.12 5.33
CA ALA A 98 16.27 -24.53 5.63
C ALA A 98 15.18 -25.17 4.74
N MET A 99 14.31 -24.37 4.12
CA MET A 99 13.23 -24.81 3.25
C MET A 99 13.57 -24.75 1.77
N LEU A 100 14.65 -24.09 1.35
CA LEU A 100 14.98 -23.88 -0.07
C LEU A 100 15.05 -25.18 -0.90
N SER A 101 15.42 -26.31 -0.28
CA SER A 101 15.49 -27.61 -0.97
C SER A 101 14.15 -28.30 -1.18
N THR A 102 13.10 -27.86 -0.50
CA THR A 102 11.76 -28.49 -0.52
C THR A 102 10.65 -27.54 -0.90
N ALA A 103 10.90 -26.23 -0.84
CA ALA A 103 9.93 -25.19 -1.18
C ALA A 103 9.69 -25.14 -2.70
N ASP A 104 8.50 -24.71 -3.08
CA ASP A 104 8.24 -24.30 -4.46
C ASP A 104 8.92 -22.94 -4.69
N LEU A 105 9.82 -22.89 -5.66
CA LEU A 105 10.56 -21.68 -6.04
C LEU A 105 10.17 -21.18 -7.44
N ASP A 106 9.22 -21.83 -8.12
CA ASP A 106 8.76 -21.44 -9.45
C ASP A 106 7.62 -20.42 -9.34
N TYR A 107 7.94 -19.14 -9.45
CA TYR A 107 6.92 -18.10 -9.56
C TYR A 107 6.36 -18.09 -10.98
N GLN A 108 5.04 -18.34 -11.09
CA GLN A 108 4.28 -18.23 -12.33
C GLN A 108 3.29 -17.09 -12.23
N PRO A 109 3.34 -16.10 -13.16
CA PRO A 109 2.38 -14.98 -13.18
C PRO A 109 0.96 -15.44 -13.53
N TRP A 110 -0.05 -14.72 -13.04
CA TRP A 110 -1.45 -15.05 -13.23
C TRP A 110 -1.87 -15.23 -14.70
N TYR A 111 -1.32 -14.46 -15.62
CA TYR A 111 -1.69 -14.56 -17.04
C TYR A 111 -1.35 -15.94 -17.65
N THR A 112 -0.44 -16.71 -17.05
CA THR A 112 -0.14 -18.07 -17.47
C THR A 112 -1.28 -19.08 -17.17
N SER A 113 -2.22 -18.70 -16.30
CA SER A 113 -3.47 -19.46 -16.13
C SER A 113 -4.46 -19.25 -17.28
N ARG A 114 -4.26 -18.22 -18.11
CA ARG A 114 -5.15 -17.82 -19.21
C ARG A 114 -4.56 -18.12 -20.59
N PHE A 115 -3.25 -18.01 -20.74
CA PHE A 115 -2.55 -18.12 -22.00
C PHE A 115 -1.45 -19.17 -21.88
N SER A 116 -1.33 -20.03 -22.90
CA SER A 116 -0.31 -21.08 -22.96
C SER A 116 1.00 -20.58 -23.59
N CYS A 117 0.95 -19.52 -24.36
CA CYS A 117 2.10 -18.91 -25.05
C CYS A 117 1.84 -17.44 -25.40
N ILE A 118 2.85 -16.77 -25.91
CA ILE A 118 2.76 -15.36 -26.33
C ILE A 118 1.76 -15.15 -27.49
N ASP A 119 1.62 -16.13 -28.39
CA ASP A 119 0.69 -16.02 -29.52
C ASP A 119 -0.75 -15.99 -29.05
N ASP A 120 -1.12 -16.83 -28.06
CA ASP A 120 -2.45 -16.82 -27.45
C ASP A 120 -2.75 -15.45 -26.80
N ALA A 121 -1.80 -14.94 -26.03
CA ALA A 121 -1.94 -13.65 -25.37
C ALA A 121 -2.07 -12.50 -26.38
N THR A 122 -1.28 -12.55 -27.44
CA THR A 122 -1.29 -11.53 -28.51
C THR A 122 -2.59 -11.58 -29.30
N ALA A 123 -3.08 -12.77 -29.62
CA ALA A 123 -4.35 -12.96 -30.35
C ALA A 123 -5.56 -12.49 -29.54
N ASP A 124 -5.65 -12.85 -28.24
CA ASP A 124 -6.72 -12.38 -27.34
C ASP A 124 -6.70 -10.85 -27.23
N TRP A 125 -5.53 -10.27 -27.00
CA TRP A 125 -5.41 -8.82 -26.88
C TRP A 125 -5.79 -8.10 -28.18
N ALA A 126 -5.33 -8.61 -29.33
CA ALA A 126 -5.68 -8.03 -30.64
C ALA A 126 -7.17 -8.09 -30.94
N ALA A 127 -7.82 -9.22 -30.60
CA ALA A 127 -9.27 -9.40 -30.80
C ALA A 127 -10.11 -8.48 -29.89
N ARG A 128 -9.64 -8.25 -28.65
CA ARG A 128 -10.35 -7.49 -27.64
C ARG A 128 -9.90 -6.05 -27.48
N TYR A 129 -8.92 -5.58 -28.25
CA TYR A 129 -8.33 -4.25 -28.08
C TYR A 129 -9.36 -3.12 -28.04
N GLY A 130 -10.37 -3.17 -28.93
CA GLY A 130 -11.44 -2.16 -28.96
C GLY A 130 -12.26 -2.11 -27.67
N GLU A 131 -12.59 -3.27 -27.10
CA GLU A 131 -13.28 -3.42 -25.81
C GLU A 131 -12.38 -2.90 -24.67
N LEU A 132 -11.17 -3.44 -24.55
CA LEU A 132 -10.24 -3.09 -23.49
C LEU A 132 -9.91 -1.59 -23.46
N ARG A 133 -9.71 -1.00 -24.66
CA ARG A 133 -9.46 0.44 -24.77
C ARG A 133 -10.67 1.26 -24.31
N ARG A 134 -11.87 0.89 -24.78
CA ARG A 134 -13.11 1.56 -24.35
C ARG A 134 -13.27 1.52 -22.86
N ASP A 135 -13.12 0.34 -22.24
CA ASP A 135 -13.32 0.14 -20.81
C ASP A 135 -12.26 0.92 -19.99
N THR A 136 -11.01 0.96 -20.46
CA THR A 136 -9.95 1.78 -19.87
C THR A 136 -10.29 3.28 -19.93
N LEU A 137 -10.77 3.77 -21.08
CA LEU A 137 -11.17 5.17 -21.20
C LEU A 137 -12.40 5.49 -20.36
N THR A 138 -13.39 4.59 -20.31
CA THR A 138 -14.56 4.74 -19.45
C THR A 138 -14.18 4.86 -17.98
N PHE A 139 -13.22 4.05 -17.51
CA PHE A 139 -12.68 4.17 -16.16
C PHE A 139 -11.97 5.51 -15.93
N SER A 140 -11.07 5.89 -16.84
CA SER A 140 -10.33 7.15 -16.77
C SER A 140 -11.27 8.35 -16.77
N ASP A 141 -12.22 8.38 -17.70
CA ASP A 141 -13.21 9.45 -17.80
C ASP A 141 -14.06 9.54 -16.53
N ALA A 142 -14.47 8.40 -15.97
CA ALA A 142 -15.23 8.35 -14.72
C ALA A 142 -14.45 8.89 -13.52
N LEU A 143 -13.16 8.56 -13.42
CA LEU A 143 -12.29 9.02 -12.33
C LEU A 143 -12.11 10.55 -12.37
N PHE A 144 -11.96 11.12 -13.57
CA PHE A 144 -11.75 12.55 -13.75
C PHE A 144 -13.05 13.35 -13.96
N ASP A 145 -14.21 12.70 -14.11
CA ASP A 145 -15.53 13.35 -14.12
C ASP A 145 -15.94 13.73 -12.69
N SER A 146 -15.25 14.71 -12.14
CA SER A 146 -15.27 15.08 -10.74
C SER A 146 -15.09 16.61 -10.59
N ASP A 147 -15.70 17.18 -9.58
CA ASP A 147 -15.51 18.58 -9.17
C ASP A 147 -14.69 18.71 -7.86
N LEU A 148 -14.01 17.63 -7.48
CA LEU A 148 -13.09 17.64 -6.35
C LEU A 148 -11.86 18.50 -6.65
N PRO A 149 -11.11 18.97 -5.62
CA PRO A 149 -9.89 19.75 -5.84
C PRO A 149 -8.86 19.01 -6.70
N ASP A 150 -8.23 19.73 -7.63
CA ASP A 150 -7.26 19.16 -8.58
C ASP A 150 -6.12 18.42 -7.88
N GLU A 151 -5.56 18.98 -6.80
CA GLU A 151 -4.49 18.37 -6.03
C GLU A 151 -4.90 17.05 -5.36
N LEU A 152 -6.21 16.86 -5.10
CA LEU A 152 -6.75 15.62 -4.56
C LEU A 152 -6.88 14.57 -5.64
N LEU A 153 -7.47 14.94 -6.80
CA LEU A 153 -7.61 14.03 -7.94
C LEU A 153 -6.26 13.59 -8.49
N GLU A 154 -5.31 14.51 -8.57
CA GLU A 154 -3.93 14.21 -8.97
C GLU A 154 -3.28 13.21 -8.02
N ALA A 155 -3.36 13.43 -6.69
CA ALA A 155 -2.81 12.52 -5.71
C ALA A 155 -3.41 11.11 -5.82
N VAL A 156 -4.73 11.01 -5.99
CA VAL A 156 -5.42 9.72 -6.17
C VAL A 156 -4.97 9.04 -7.46
N ALA A 157 -5.03 9.75 -8.60
CA ALA A 157 -4.75 9.17 -9.89
C ALA A 157 -3.29 8.71 -10.04
N ASP A 158 -2.34 9.55 -9.62
CA ASP A 158 -0.92 9.29 -9.79
C ASP A 158 -0.42 8.12 -8.95
N THR A 159 -0.92 7.97 -7.71
CA THR A 159 -0.55 6.85 -6.83
C THR A 159 -1.12 5.50 -7.27
N LEU A 160 -2.13 5.47 -8.15
CA LEU A 160 -2.60 4.22 -8.77
C LEU A 160 -1.53 3.57 -9.65
N SER A 161 -0.49 4.29 -10.06
CA SER A 161 0.68 3.75 -10.76
C SER A 161 1.33 2.59 -10.01
N VAL A 162 1.27 2.56 -8.67
CA VAL A 162 1.75 1.45 -7.83
C VAL A 162 1.12 0.12 -8.26
N LEU A 163 -0.18 0.10 -8.58
CA LEU A 163 -0.90 -1.11 -9.01
C LEU A 163 -0.54 -1.58 -10.43
N LYS A 164 0.28 -0.80 -11.16
CA LYS A 164 0.80 -1.12 -12.50
C LYS A 164 2.33 -1.20 -12.53
N SER A 165 2.96 -1.15 -11.38
CA SER A 165 4.42 -1.15 -11.22
C SER A 165 4.94 -2.53 -10.84
N PRO A 166 6.28 -2.75 -10.85
CA PRO A 166 6.89 -3.98 -10.35
C PRO A 166 6.68 -4.24 -8.85
N THR A 167 6.13 -3.29 -8.11
CA THR A 167 5.81 -3.46 -6.68
C THR A 167 4.77 -4.56 -6.46
N VAL A 168 3.86 -4.78 -7.42
CA VAL A 168 2.76 -5.72 -7.28
C VAL A 168 2.90 -6.92 -8.22
N LEU A 169 2.57 -8.09 -7.71
CA LEU A 169 2.57 -9.36 -8.42
C LEU A 169 1.23 -10.08 -8.20
N ARG A 170 0.87 -10.91 -9.15
CA ARG A 170 -0.27 -11.82 -9.03
C ARG A 170 0.13 -13.20 -9.47
N GLN A 171 0.01 -14.18 -8.57
CA GLN A 171 0.36 -15.57 -8.85
C GLN A 171 -0.65 -16.25 -9.78
N LYS A 172 -0.24 -17.36 -10.38
CA LYS A 172 -1.06 -18.18 -11.28
C LYS A 172 -2.38 -18.63 -10.67
N ASP A 173 -2.41 -18.90 -9.36
CA ASP A 173 -3.62 -19.27 -8.61
C ASP A 173 -4.57 -18.10 -8.35
N GLY A 174 -4.18 -16.89 -8.75
CA GLY A 174 -4.97 -15.67 -8.63
C GLY A 174 -4.67 -14.83 -7.41
N ARG A 175 -3.89 -15.33 -6.44
CA ARG A 175 -3.56 -14.56 -5.22
C ARG A 175 -2.65 -13.38 -5.54
N PHE A 176 -2.94 -12.26 -4.92
CA PHE A 176 -2.13 -11.06 -4.96
C PHE A 176 -0.97 -11.15 -3.98
N TRP A 177 0.17 -10.66 -4.38
CA TRP A 177 1.36 -10.52 -3.55
C TRP A 177 2.09 -9.23 -3.92
N ALA A 178 2.82 -8.62 -2.97
CA ALA A 178 3.51 -7.37 -3.26
C ALA A 178 4.80 -7.20 -2.47
N TRP A 179 5.67 -6.38 -3.02
CA TRP A 179 6.72 -5.69 -2.29
C TRP A 179 6.12 -4.46 -1.57
N GLU A 180 6.90 -3.80 -0.72
CA GLU A 180 6.57 -2.46 -0.22
C GLU A 180 6.81 -1.40 -1.29
N GLY A 181 7.87 -1.58 -2.07
CA GLY A 181 8.28 -0.76 -3.20
C GLY A 181 9.23 -1.54 -4.10
N SER A 182 9.84 -0.89 -5.08
CA SER A 182 10.78 -1.52 -6.02
C SER A 182 12.09 -0.74 -6.09
N GLU A 183 13.18 -1.47 -6.17
CA GLU A 183 14.48 -0.94 -6.57
C GLU A 183 14.70 -1.19 -8.07
N ASN A 184 15.80 -0.74 -8.63
CA ASN A 184 16.09 -0.88 -10.07
C ASN A 184 16.25 -2.35 -10.52
N THR A 185 16.66 -3.24 -9.62
CA THR A 185 17.01 -4.64 -9.92
C THR A 185 16.31 -5.66 -9.06
N ARG A 186 15.58 -5.22 -8.04
CA ARG A 186 14.85 -6.10 -7.10
C ARG A 186 13.69 -5.36 -6.45
N GLY A 187 12.80 -6.09 -5.80
CA GLY A 187 11.82 -5.48 -4.92
C GLY A 187 12.43 -5.05 -3.59
N SER A 188 11.81 -4.10 -2.93
CA SER A 188 12.16 -3.63 -1.59
C SER A 188 11.18 -4.22 -0.58
N CYS A 189 11.68 -4.86 0.48
CA CYS A 189 10.88 -5.40 1.57
C CYS A 189 9.69 -6.27 1.09
N HIS A 190 9.90 -7.58 1.05
CA HIS A 190 8.96 -8.54 0.48
C HIS A 190 7.69 -8.76 1.32
N GLY A 191 6.73 -9.46 0.74
CA GLY A 191 5.73 -10.23 1.48
C GLY A 191 4.43 -9.51 1.78
N SER A 192 4.02 -8.49 1.02
CA SER A 192 2.78 -7.74 1.29
C SER A 192 2.73 -7.24 2.74
N CYS A 193 3.85 -6.69 3.19
CA CYS A 193 4.10 -6.30 4.58
C CYS A 193 2.87 -5.67 5.24
N THR A 194 2.31 -6.32 6.25
CA THR A 194 0.96 -6.00 6.76
C THR A 194 0.86 -4.59 7.32
N HIS A 195 1.90 -4.08 7.97
CA HIS A 195 1.88 -2.72 8.52
C HIS A 195 2.03 -1.63 7.45
N VAL A 196 2.76 -1.88 6.36
CA VAL A 196 2.84 -0.94 5.22
C VAL A 196 1.54 -0.96 4.41
N TRP A 197 1.01 -2.16 4.15
CA TRP A 197 -0.24 -2.34 3.39
C TRP A 197 -1.50 -1.97 4.19
N ASN A 198 -1.39 -1.56 5.45
CA ASN A 198 -2.48 -0.95 6.22
C ASN A 198 -2.89 0.44 5.70
N TYR A 199 -1.94 1.17 5.11
CA TYR A 199 -2.19 2.55 4.67
C TYR A 199 -2.95 2.61 3.34
N GLN A 200 -2.74 1.64 2.43
CA GLN A 200 -3.35 1.67 1.11
C GLN A 200 -4.87 1.53 1.18
N GLN A 201 -5.57 2.34 0.38
CA GLN A 201 -7.03 2.32 0.25
C GLN A 201 -7.49 2.08 -1.20
N ALA A 202 -6.59 1.92 -2.15
CA ALA A 202 -6.94 1.75 -3.56
C ALA A 202 -7.39 0.32 -3.89
N LEU A 203 -6.63 -0.69 -3.44
CA LEU A 203 -6.87 -2.08 -3.82
C LEU A 203 -8.23 -2.58 -3.34
N CYS A 204 -8.63 -2.26 -2.10
CA CYS A 204 -9.90 -2.72 -1.53
C CYS A 204 -11.14 -2.16 -2.26
N HIS A 205 -11.04 -0.99 -2.87
CA HIS A 205 -12.13 -0.37 -3.63
C HIS A 205 -12.09 -0.70 -5.13
N LEU A 206 -10.90 -0.81 -5.72
CA LEU A 206 -10.74 -1.06 -7.16
C LEU A 206 -10.72 -2.56 -7.51
N PHE A 207 -10.15 -3.38 -6.63
CA PHE A 207 -9.99 -4.82 -6.82
C PHE A 207 -10.30 -5.61 -5.54
N PRO A 208 -11.53 -5.55 -5.00
CA PRO A 208 -11.89 -6.14 -3.71
C PRO A 208 -11.54 -7.62 -3.57
N ARG A 209 -11.66 -8.41 -4.66
CA ARG A 209 -11.28 -9.83 -4.64
C ARG A 209 -9.79 -10.06 -4.46
N LEU A 210 -8.94 -9.18 -5.04
CA LEU A 210 -7.50 -9.25 -4.83
C LEU A 210 -7.13 -8.83 -3.40
N GLU A 211 -7.80 -7.82 -2.86
CA GLU A 211 -7.63 -7.44 -1.46
C GLU A 211 -8.00 -8.58 -0.51
N ARG A 212 -9.13 -9.27 -0.75
CA ARG A 212 -9.50 -10.45 0.06
C ARG A 212 -8.47 -11.57 -0.01
N SER A 213 -7.80 -11.77 -1.16
CA SER A 213 -6.73 -12.76 -1.27
C SER A 213 -5.52 -12.44 -0.40
N LEU A 214 -5.25 -11.16 -0.08
CA LEU A 214 -4.27 -10.77 0.93
C LEU A 214 -4.72 -11.20 2.33
N ARG A 215 -5.99 -11.00 2.69
CA ARG A 215 -6.55 -11.48 3.98
C ARG A 215 -6.45 -12.99 4.11
N GLU A 216 -6.79 -13.70 3.05
CA GLU A 216 -6.65 -15.17 3.02
C GLU A 216 -5.20 -15.61 3.23
N THR A 217 -4.23 -14.93 2.61
CA THR A 217 -2.80 -15.18 2.83
C THR A 217 -2.39 -14.89 4.28
N GLU A 218 -2.78 -13.74 4.84
CA GLU A 218 -2.46 -13.36 6.22
C GLU A 218 -2.98 -14.39 7.23
N PHE A 219 -4.25 -14.80 7.11
CA PHE A 219 -4.91 -15.63 8.13
C PHE A 219 -4.75 -17.14 7.90
N PHE A 220 -4.62 -17.62 6.66
CA PHE A 220 -4.51 -19.05 6.37
C PHE A 220 -3.09 -19.52 6.08
N VAL A 221 -2.19 -18.62 5.62
CA VAL A 221 -0.82 -18.97 5.24
C VAL A 221 0.19 -18.47 6.27
N SER A 222 0.11 -17.17 6.63
CA SER A 222 1.10 -16.51 7.47
C SER A 222 0.81 -16.64 8.98
N GLN A 223 -0.37 -17.12 9.37
CA GLN A 223 -0.76 -17.30 10.76
C GLN A 223 -0.54 -18.73 11.23
N ASN A 224 0.16 -18.90 12.36
CA ASN A 224 0.32 -20.20 13.01
C ASN A 224 -0.92 -20.58 13.87
N LYS A 225 -0.84 -21.73 14.57
CA LYS A 225 -1.94 -22.23 15.41
C LYS A 225 -2.17 -21.43 16.69
N GLU A 226 -1.17 -20.68 17.12
CA GLU A 226 -1.26 -19.82 18.30
C GLU A 226 -1.78 -18.41 17.99
N GLY A 227 -2.06 -18.12 16.70
CA GLY A 227 -2.54 -16.83 16.24
C GLY A 227 -1.45 -15.82 15.93
N HIS A 228 -0.16 -16.18 16.07
CA HIS A 228 0.94 -15.33 15.62
C HIS A 228 0.95 -15.24 14.09
N GLN A 229 1.02 -14.02 13.54
CA GLN A 229 1.15 -13.78 12.11
C GLN A 229 2.55 -13.28 11.76
N ASN A 230 3.19 -13.94 10.79
CA ASN A 230 4.29 -13.32 10.08
C ASN A 230 3.76 -12.12 9.30
N PHE A 231 4.31 -10.94 9.54
CA PHE A 231 3.85 -9.72 8.85
C PHE A 231 4.31 -9.65 7.38
N ARG A 232 5.10 -10.62 6.92
CA ARG A 232 5.56 -10.79 5.54
C ARG A 232 5.33 -12.23 5.09
N SER A 233 4.68 -12.41 3.94
CA SER A 233 4.46 -13.72 3.33
C SER A 233 5.55 -14.03 2.31
N PRO A 234 5.92 -15.32 2.12
CA PRO A 234 6.89 -15.69 1.10
C PRO A 234 6.32 -15.56 -0.32
N LEU A 235 7.21 -15.50 -1.30
CA LEU A 235 6.93 -15.66 -2.72
C LEU A 235 7.72 -16.87 -3.24
N PRO A 236 7.13 -17.82 -3.95
CA PRO A 236 5.69 -18.08 -4.07
C PRO A 236 4.98 -18.24 -2.72
N ILE A 237 3.69 -17.89 -2.66
CA ILE A 237 2.91 -17.93 -1.42
C ILE A 237 2.73 -19.35 -0.94
N GLN A 238 3.34 -19.70 0.18
CA GLN A 238 3.29 -21.01 0.81
C GLN A 238 3.45 -20.89 2.32
N VAL A 239 3.04 -21.92 3.07
CA VAL A 239 3.21 -21.95 4.52
C VAL A 239 4.69 -22.12 4.85
N THR A 240 5.16 -21.34 5.81
CA THR A 240 6.49 -21.50 6.41
C THR A 240 6.35 -21.79 7.89
N ASP A 241 7.20 -22.67 8.41
CA ASP A 241 7.21 -23.00 9.85
C ASP A 241 8.03 -22.01 10.68
N ASP A 242 8.63 -21.01 10.04
CA ASP A 242 9.44 -19.99 10.72
C ASP A 242 8.55 -18.88 11.28
N HIS A 243 8.35 -18.92 12.59
CA HIS A 243 7.66 -17.89 13.37
C HIS A 243 8.60 -17.31 14.45
N GLY A 244 9.89 -17.31 14.19
CA GLY A 244 10.91 -16.85 15.13
C GLY A 244 11.03 -15.33 15.26
N PHE A 245 10.44 -14.57 14.34
CA PHE A 245 10.42 -13.11 14.41
C PHE A 245 9.13 -12.59 15.07
N HIS A 246 9.14 -11.34 15.54
CA HIS A 246 7.99 -10.71 16.17
C HIS A 246 6.83 -10.55 15.19
N ALA A 247 5.59 -10.66 15.66
CA ALA A 247 4.45 -10.15 14.93
C ALA A 247 4.46 -8.60 15.00
N ALA A 248 4.03 -7.95 13.92
CA ALA A 248 3.83 -6.50 13.92
C ALA A 248 2.46 -6.16 14.50
N SER A 249 2.43 -5.38 15.57
CA SER A 249 1.19 -5.09 16.31
C SER A 249 0.18 -4.32 15.47
N ASP A 250 0.62 -3.25 14.82
CA ASP A 250 -0.17 -2.47 13.87
C ASP A 250 -0.58 -3.29 12.64
N GLY A 251 0.30 -4.17 12.17
CA GLY A 251 0.04 -5.07 11.04
C GLY A 251 -1.06 -6.08 11.36
N GLN A 252 -0.92 -6.82 12.46
CA GLN A 252 -1.84 -7.89 12.83
C GLN A 252 -3.21 -7.35 13.26
N LEU A 253 -3.24 -6.29 14.08
CA LEU A 253 -4.49 -5.61 14.48
C LEU A 253 -5.15 -4.92 13.27
N GLY A 254 -4.37 -4.30 12.39
CA GLY A 254 -4.85 -3.73 11.13
C GLY A 254 -5.46 -4.79 10.20
N GLY A 255 -4.91 -6.00 10.17
CA GLY A 255 -5.47 -7.14 9.45
C GLY A 255 -6.90 -7.46 9.90
N ILE A 256 -7.16 -7.44 11.21
CA ILE A 256 -8.50 -7.65 11.79
C ILE A 256 -9.48 -6.56 11.34
N ILE A 257 -9.07 -5.29 11.39
CA ILE A 257 -9.89 -4.16 10.90
C ILE A 257 -10.19 -4.31 9.41
N LYS A 258 -9.19 -4.72 8.61
CA LYS A 258 -9.33 -4.94 7.17
C LYS A 258 -10.24 -6.12 6.84
N VAL A 259 -10.32 -7.18 7.64
CA VAL A 259 -11.33 -8.24 7.46
C VAL A 259 -12.74 -7.66 7.58
N TYR A 260 -12.99 -6.83 8.60
CA TYR A 260 -14.27 -6.13 8.73
C TYR A 260 -14.56 -5.24 7.52
N ARG A 261 -13.61 -4.40 7.10
CA ARG A 261 -13.71 -3.53 5.91
C ARG A 261 -14.06 -4.33 4.66
N ASP A 262 -13.31 -5.39 4.38
CA ASP A 262 -13.42 -6.17 3.15
C ASP A 262 -14.73 -6.96 3.10
N TRP A 263 -15.25 -7.38 4.27
CA TRP A 263 -16.60 -7.91 4.40
C TRP A 263 -17.67 -6.86 4.09
N ARG A 264 -17.54 -5.63 4.65
CA ARG A 264 -18.51 -4.54 4.39
C ARG A 264 -18.51 -4.11 2.92
N ILE A 265 -17.34 -4.14 2.25
CA ILE A 265 -17.22 -3.82 0.81
C ILE A 265 -17.82 -4.92 -0.07
N SER A 266 -17.65 -6.20 0.30
CA SER A 266 -18.11 -7.33 -0.52
C SER A 266 -19.52 -7.82 -0.22
N GLY A 267 -19.97 -7.72 1.02
CA GLY A 267 -21.23 -8.32 1.49
C GLY A 267 -21.17 -9.85 1.58
N ASP A 268 -19.97 -10.46 1.58
CA ASP A 268 -19.79 -11.91 1.57
C ASP A 268 -19.72 -12.48 2.99
N ASP A 269 -20.88 -12.82 3.56
CA ASP A 269 -20.98 -13.44 4.89
C ASP A 269 -20.34 -14.83 4.95
N GLY A 270 -20.29 -15.55 3.82
CA GLY A 270 -19.65 -16.86 3.73
C GLY A 270 -18.13 -16.73 3.89
N TRP A 271 -17.54 -15.74 3.23
CA TRP A 271 -16.12 -15.42 3.37
C TRP A 271 -15.78 -14.97 4.80
N LEU A 272 -16.55 -14.06 5.39
CA LEU A 272 -16.37 -13.65 6.79
C LEU A 272 -16.38 -14.87 7.72
N LYS A 273 -17.40 -15.72 7.59
CA LYS A 273 -17.56 -16.92 8.43
C LYS A 273 -16.36 -17.88 8.30
N SER A 274 -15.77 -17.99 7.12
CA SER A 274 -14.60 -18.85 6.89
C SER A 274 -13.33 -18.36 7.58
N LEU A 275 -13.15 -17.04 7.66
CA LEU A 275 -11.99 -16.39 8.28
C LEU A 275 -12.14 -16.21 9.81
N PHE A 276 -13.37 -16.10 10.30
CA PHE A 276 -13.67 -15.68 11.67
C PHE A 276 -12.90 -16.45 12.76
N PRO A 277 -12.77 -17.79 12.72
CA PRO A 277 -12.00 -18.51 13.75
C PRO A 277 -10.53 -18.05 13.81
N ARG A 278 -9.93 -17.81 12.65
CA ARG A 278 -8.53 -17.36 12.54
C ARG A 278 -8.38 -15.91 13.01
N VAL A 279 -9.36 -15.06 12.70
CA VAL A 279 -9.40 -13.67 13.19
C VAL A 279 -9.48 -13.64 14.71
N LYS A 280 -10.30 -14.51 15.30
CA LYS A 280 -10.39 -14.67 16.77
C LYS A 280 -9.05 -15.11 17.37
N ASP A 281 -8.41 -16.15 16.82
CA ASP A 281 -7.11 -16.62 17.29
C ASP A 281 -6.06 -15.51 17.23
N SER A 282 -6.09 -14.70 16.15
CA SER A 282 -5.21 -13.54 15.97
C SER A 282 -5.41 -12.47 17.04
N LEU A 283 -6.67 -12.08 17.31
CA LEU A 283 -6.97 -11.09 18.34
C LEU A 283 -6.61 -11.61 19.74
N ASP A 284 -6.93 -12.87 20.04
CA ASP A 284 -6.58 -13.50 21.32
C ASP A 284 -5.05 -13.59 21.51
N TYR A 285 -4.28 -13.78 20.41
CA TYR A 285 -2.83 -13.67 20.44
C TYR A 285 -2.37 -12.26 20.82
N CYS A 286 -2.91 -11.22 20.18
CA CYS A 286 -2.57 -9.83 20.50
C CYS A 286 -2.84 -9.50 21.96
N ILE A 287 -3.99 -9.93 22.49
CA ILE A 287 -4.38 -9.71 23.89
C ILE A 287 -3.38 -10.36 24.85
N ARG A 288 -3.09 -11.65 24.68
CA ARG A 288 -2.21 -12.36 25.65
C ARG A 288 -0.75 -11.95 25.54
N THR A 289 -0.31 -11.46 24.35
CA THR A 289 1.09 -11.11 24.10
C THR A 289 1.40 -9.67 24.50
N TRP A 290 0.53 -8.73 24.11
CA TRP A 290 0.81 -7.30 24.28
C TRP A 290 -0.04 -6.63 25.37
N ASP A 291 -1.14 -7.26 25.80
CA ASP A 291 -2.01 -6.79 26.90
C ASP A 291 -2.36 -7.94 27.86
N PRO A 292 -1.36 -8.64 28.44
CA PRO A 292 -1.62 -9.76 29.37
C PRO A 292 -2.40 -9.32 30.61
N GLY A 293 -2.30 -8.04 30.97
CA GLY A 293 -3.05 -7.43 32.07
C GLY A 293 -4.49 -7.07 31.73
N ARG A 294 -4.92 -7.24 30.47
CA ARG A 294 -6.26 -6.92 29.97
C ARG A 294 -6.71 -5.50 30.31
N LYS A 295 -5.81 -4.54 30.10
CA LYS A 295 -6.06 -3.11 30.33
C LYS A 295 -6.73 -2.43 29.13
N GLY A 296 -6.70 -3.06 27.96
CA GLY A 296 -7.15 -2.50 26.69
C GLY A 296 -6.10 -1.65 25.98
N VAL A 297 -4.83 -1.73 26.40
CA VAL A 297 -3.69 -1.03 25.80
C VAL A 297 -2.52 -1.99 25.61
N LEU A 298 -1.68 -1.75 24.63
CA LEU A 298 -0.48 -2.55 24.38
C LEU A 298 0.63 -2.07 25.30
N ASP A 299 0.77 -2.66 26.51
CA ASP A 299 1.74 -2.21 27.50
C ASP A 299 3.03 -3.04 27.54
N GLN A 300 3.11 -4.11 26.75
CA GLN A 300 4.34 -4.87 26.53
C GLN A 300 5.08 -4.35 25.27
N ALA A 301 6.32 -4.80 25.07
CA ALA A 301 7.06 -4.48 23.84
C ALA A 301 6.32 -4.99 22.60
N HIS A 302 6.14 -4.13 21.60
CA HIS A 302 5.41 -4.48 20.38
C HIS A 302 6.03 -3.84 19.13
N HIS A 303 6.30 -4.71 18.16
CA HIS A 303 6.88 -4.32 16.87
C HIS A 303 5.86 -3.56 16.01
N ASN A 304 6.33 -2.60 15.20
CA ASN A 304 5.47 -1.74 14.40
C ASN A 304 6.18 -1.22 13.12
N THR A 305 5.47 -0.39 12.36
CA THR A 305 5.89 0.14 11.05
C THR A 305 7.19 0.97 11.05
N TYR A 306 7.71 1.31 12.22
CA TYR A 306 9.02 1.97 12.35
C TYR A 306 10.19 0.99 12.52
N ASP A 307 9.96 -0.30 12.30
CA ASP A 307 10.96 -1.38 12.41
C ASP A 307 11.58 -1.48 13.82
N ILE A 308 10.83 -1.12 14.83
CA ILE A 308 11.23 -1.11 16.24
C ILE A 308 10.09 -1.60 17.13
N GLU A 309 10.42 -1.92 18.38
CA GLU A 309 9.45 -2.17 19.43
C GLU A 309 9.18 -0.87 20.19
N PHE A 310 7.89 -0.47 20.25
CA PHE A 310 7.44 0.47 21.26
C PHE A 310 7.26 -0.25 22.60
N TRP A 311 7.71 0.41 23.67
CA TRP A 311 7.65 -0.11 25.03
C TRP A 311 6.62 0.66 25.85
N GLY A 312 5.50 0.01 26.14
CA GLY A 312 4.39 0.62 26.86
C GLY A 312 3.33 1.19 25.95
N ALA A 313 2.23 1.63 26.57
CA ALA A 313 1.06 2.09 25.86
C ALA A 313 1.35 3.37 25.04
N ASP A 314 0.91 3.39 23.82
CA ASP A 314 1.09 4.50 22.88
C ASP A 314 -0.18 4.79 22.06
N GLY A 315 -0.23 5.98 21.45
CA GLY A 315 -1.40 6.40 20.69
C GLY A 315 -1.64 5.58 19.43
N MET A 316 -0.57 5.29 18.65
CA MET A 316 -0.67 4.63 17.35
C MET A 316 -1.18 3.19 17.49
N CYS A 317 -0.43 2.34 18.17
CA CYS A 317 -0.76 0.91 18.28
C CYS A 317 -2.00 0.66 19.14
N THR A 318 -2.25 1.47 20.18
CA THR A 318 -3.49 1.40 20.96
C THR A 318 -4.70 1.79 20.10
N SER A 319 -4.59 2.77 19.19
CA SER A 319 -5.71 3.10 18.29
C SER A 319 -6.07 1.94 17.35
N PHE A 320 -5.09 1.16 16.88
CA PHE A 320 -5.34 -0.08 16.15
C PHE A 320 -6.04 -1.13 17.00
N TYR A 321 -5.61 -1.27 18.25
CA TYR A 321 -6.19 -2.25 19.17
C TYR A 321 -7.67 -1.97 19.45
N LEU A 322 -8.01 -0.71 19.76
CA LEU A 322 -9.39 -0.30 20.00
C LEU A 322 -10.27 -0.48 18.75
N ALA A 323 -9.77 -0.09 17.58
CA ALA A 323 -10.49 -0.29 16.33
C ALA A 323 -10.67 -1.78 16.00
N ALA A 324 -9.66 -2.62 16.23
CA ALA A 324 -9.75 -4.07 16.03
C ALA A 324 -10.76 -4.74 16.99
N LEU A 325 -10.78 -4.35 18.28
CA LEU A 325 -11.76 -4.82 19.26
C LEU A 325 -13.20 -4.47 18.86
N GLN A 326 -13.41 -3.26 18.37
CA GLN A 326 -14.74 -2.84 17.88
C GLN A 326 -15.13 -3.56 16.59
N ALA A 327 -14.23 -3.65 15.60
CA ALA A 327 -14.45 -4.39 14.37
C ALA A 327 -14.81 -5.85 14.63
N PHE A 328 -14.03 -6.51 15.52
CA PHE A 328 -14.27 -7.89 15.91
C PHE A 328 -15.62 -8.05 16.61
N SER A 329 -15.98 -7.12 17.50
CA SER A 329 -17.29 -7.15 18.20
C SER A 329 -18.47 -7.06 17.24
N LEU A 330 -18.34 -6.25 16.16
CA LEU A 330 -19.38 -6.15 15.11
C LEU A 330 -19.45 -7.41 14.24
N MET A 331 -18.30 -8.05 13.96
CA MET A 331 -18.28 -9.34 13.29
C MET A 331 -18.93 -10.45 14.14
N CYS A 332 -18.71 -10.45 15.47
CA CYS A 332 -19.40 -11.34 16.40
C CYS A 332 -20.93 -11.15 16.33
N ASP A 333 -21.41 -9.91 16.36
CA ASP A 333 -22.87 -9.64 16.25
C ASP A 333 -23.45 -10.21 14.97
N ALA A 334 -22.78 -10.01 13.84
CA ALA A 334 -23.22 -10.51 12.55
C ALA A 334 -23.27 -12.04 12.48
N LEU A 335 -22.41 -12.73 13.22
CA LEU A 335 -22.31 -14.18 13.24
C LEU A 335 -23.04 -14.84 14.44
N GLY A 336 -23.61 -14.03 15.35
CA GLY A 336 -24.29 -14.52 16.56
C GLY A 336 -23.33 -15.04 17.63
N GLU A 337 -22.08 -14.54 17.65
CA GLU A 337 -21.05 -14.90 18.61
C GLU A 337 -20.98 -13.92 19.79
N ASP A 338 -20.48 -14.35 20.94
CA ASP A 338 -20.36 -13.50 22.13
C ASP A 338 -19.14 -12.56 22.06
N ALA A 339 -19.41 -11.26 22.09
CA ALA A 339 -18.39 -10.21 22.08
C ALA A 339 -18.18 -9.53 23.46
N SER A 340 -18.82 -9.99 24.51
CA SER A 340 -18.89 -9.29 25.80
C SER A 340 -17.51 -8.92 26.37
N ALA A 341 -16.57 -9.87 26.34
CA ALA A 341 -15.22 -9.70 26.87
C ALA A 341 -14.38 -8.70 26.03
N TYR A 342 -14.60 -8.66 24.73
CA TYR A 342 -13.90 -7.74 23.82
C TYR A 342 -14.44 -6.32 23.95
N ARG A 343 -15.73 -6.17 24.12
CA ARG A 343 -16.37 -4.86 24.39
C ARG A 343 -15.96 -4.29 25.74
N GLU A 344 -15.80 -5.13 26.77
CA GLU A 344 -15.28 -4.68 28.05
C GLU A 344 -13.85 -4.16 27.92
N LEU A 345 -13.01 -4.92 27.20
CA LEU A 345 -11.63 -4.56 26.94
C LEU A 345 -11.53 -3.26 26.14
N TYR A 346 -12.37 -3.09 25.11
CA TYR A 346 -12.49 -1.84 24.36
C TYR A 346 -12.82 -0.65 25.29
N ARG A 347 -13.81 -0.79 26.18
CA ARG A 347 -14.20 0.29 27.11
C ARG A 347 -13.06 0.66 28.05
N SER A 348 -12.37 -0.34 28.60
CA SER A 348 -11.22 -0.13 29.47
C SER A 348 -10.09 0.61 28.74
N GLY A 349 -9.75 0.15 27.53
CA GLY A 349 -8.67 0.76 26.74
C GLY A 349 -9.01 2.17 26.26
N ARG A 350 -10.26 2.42 25.88
CA ARG A 350 -10.74 3.76 25.54
C ARG A 350 -10.57 4.72 26.72
N ALA A 351 -11.03 4.33 27.91
CA ALA A 351 -10.87 5.15 29.11
C ALA A 351 -9.38 5.41 29.43
N TYR A 352 -8.54 4.37 29.32
CA TYR A 352 -7.10 4.52 29.53
C TYR A 352 -6.49 5.53 28.55
N MET A 353 -6.83 5.44 27.28
CA MET A 353 -6.31 6.31 26.23
C MET A 353 -6.74 7.77 26.43
N GLU A 354 -8.03 7.98 26.79
CA GLU A 354 -8.59 9.30 27.06
C GLU A 354 -8.01 9.95 28.33
N GLU A 355 -7.81 9.17 29.40
CA GLU A 355 -7.38 9.70 30.71
C GLU A 355 -5.85 9.80 30.87
N ARG A 356 -5.08 8.94 30.17
CA ARG A 356 -3.64 8.81 30.43
C ARG A 356 -2.76 9.12 29.22
N LEU A 357 -3.18 8.76 28.01
CA LEU A 357 -2.35 8.99 26.84
C LEU A 357 -2.63 10.35 26.20
N PHE A 358 -3.80 10.94 26.39
CA PHE A 358 -4.09 12.28 25.90
C PHE A 358 -3.51 13.34 26.85
N ASN A 359 -2.54 14.12 26.35
CA ASN A 359 -1.86 15.14 27.17
C ASN A 359 -2.55 16.53 27.15
N GLY A 360 -3.76 16.61 26.56
CA GLY A 360 -4.50 17.86 26.35
C GLY A 360 -4.35 18.42 24.94
N GLU A 361 -3.39 17.93 24.14
CA GLU A 361 -3.12 18.37 22.78
C GLU A 361 -3.05 17.19 21.79
N TYR A 362 -2.36 16.11 22.14
CA TYR A 362 -2.19 14.92 21.29
C TYR A 362 -1.95 13.68 22.16
N PHE A 363 -1.98 12.50 21.53
CA PHE A 363 -1.71 11.23 22.22
C PHE A 363 -0.21 10.94 22.27
N ILE A 364 0.28 10.61 23.46
CA ILE A 364 1.69 10.33 23.75
C ILE A 364 1.93 8.83 23.96
N GLN A 365 3.20 8.45 24.11
CA GLN A 365 3.62 7.14 24.59
C GLN A 365 3.94 7.20 26.08
N GLU A 366 3.38 6.29 26.85
CA GLU A 366 3.71 6.05 28.26
C GLU A 366 4.72 4.90 28.34
N LEU A 367 5.98 5.24 28.57
CA LEU A 367 7.06 4.27 28.59
C LEU A 367 6.91 3.28 29.74
N ASN A 368 6.92 1.99 29.44
CA ASN A 368 6.92 0.89 30.39
C ASN A 368 8.01 -0.11 30.05
N TYR A 369 9.18 0.04 30.69
CA TYR A 369 10.29 -0.83 30.45
C TYR A 369 11.08 -1.05 31.74
N ARG A 370 11.82 -2.17 31.83
CA ARG A 370 12.71 -2.51 32.94
C ARG A 370 14.15 -2.64 32.47
N PRO A 371 15.15 -2.37 33.32
CA PRO A 371 16.56 -2.49 32.94
C PRO A 371 16.95 -3.87 32.36
N GLU A 372 16.31 -4.95 32.84
CA GLU A 372 16.51 -6.31 32.34
C GLU A 372 15.99 -6.52 30.91
N ASP A 373 15.08 -5.67 30.45
CA ASP A 373 14.53 -5.73 29.09
C ASP A 373 15.49 -5.14 28.04
N LEU A 374 16.60 -4.52 28.47
CA LEU A 374 17.55 -3.84 27.58
C LEU A 374 18.20 -4.77 26.54
N ASP A 375 18.43 -6.03 26.87
CA ASP A 375 18.99 -6.99 25.93
C ASP A 375 18.00 -7.37 24.81
N TYR A 376 16.70 -7.15 25.05
CA TYR A 376 15.63 -7.37 24.08
C TYR A 376 15.34 -6.15 23.19
N ALA A 377 15.78 -4.97 23.61
CA ALA A 377 15.57 -3.70 22.89
C ALA A 377 16.45 -3.55 21.62
N GLY A 378 16.94 -4.65 21.07
CA GLY A 378 17.66 -4.72 19.82
C GLY A 378 16.70 -4.82 18.65
N GLY A 379 16.17 -3.68 18.18
CA GLY A 379 15.42 -3.64 16.93
C GLY A 379 16.24 -4.15 15.76
N PHE A 380 15.55 -4.47 14.72
CA PHE A 380 15.92 -4.99 13.40
C PHE A 380 17.45 -5.04 13.10
N GLY A 381 18.00 -6.26 12.96
CA GLY A 381 19.26 -6.50 12.26
C GLY A 381 20.56 -6.14 12.99
N MET A 382 20.54 -5.95 14.30
CA MET A 382 21.79 -5.85 15.06
C MET A 382 22.36 -7.24 15.37
N GLU A 383 22.90 -7.88 14.37
CA GLU A 383 23.86 -8.97 14.58
C GLU A 383 25.03 -8.44 15.41
N GLY A 384 25.18 -8.94 16.63
CA GLY A 384 26.34 -8.61 17.47
C GLY A 384 26.06 -8.07 18.86
N GLY A 385 24.79 -7.89 19.24
CA GLY A 385 24.44 -7.41 20.59
C GLY A 385 24.80 -5.94 20.85
N LEU A 386 24.38 -5.43 22.01
CA LEU A 386 24.67 -4.06 22.41
C LEU A 386 26.14 -3.98 22.92
N THR A 387 26.88 -2.99 22.43
CA THR A 387 28.20 -2.69 22.99
C THR A 387 28.10 -2.21 24.44
N PRO A 388 29.15 -2.33 25.28
CA PRO A 388 29.14 -1.83 26.66
C PRO A 388 28.76 -0.35 26.75
N GLU A 389 29.23 0.48 25.82
CA GLU A 389 28.96 1.91 25.76
C GLU A 389 27.48 2.19 25.50
N VAL A 390 26.86 1.41 24.59
CA VAL A 390 25.42 1.53 24.31
C VAL A 390 24.60 1.06 25.50
N LYS A 391 24.99 -0.03 26.18
CA LYS A 391 24.33 -0.50 27.41
C LYS A 391 24.37 0.56 28.52
N GLU A 392 25.50 1.21 28.71
CA GLU A 392 25.65 2.31 29.69
C GLU A 392 24.76 3.51 29.32
N LEU A 393 24.71 3.87 28.03
CA LEU A 393 23.83 4.93 27.54
C LEU A 393 22.36 4.62 27.79
N LEU A 394 21.92 3.41 27.46
CA LEU A 394 20.53 2.98 27.64
C LEU A 394 20.16 2.89 29.14
N ALA A 395 21.07 2.45 29.99
CA ALA A 395 20.84 2.44 31.45
C ALA A 395 20.63 3.85 32.00
N LYS A 396 21.27 4.84 31.40
CA LYS A 396 21.15 6.25 31.79
C LYS A 396 19.94 6.95 31.18
N GLU A 397 19.66 6.71 29.90
CA GLU A 397 18.69 7.49 29.10
C GLU A 397 17.34 6.76 28.93
N GLY A 398 17.25 5.48 29.30
CA GLY A 398 16.08 4.63 29.05
C GLY A 398 16.12 3.92 27.69
N PRO A 399 15.02 3.25 27.30
CA PRO A 399 14.96 2.48 26.07
C PRO A 399 15.13 3.40 24.86
N ARG A 400 15.98 2.95 23.90
CA ARG A 400 16.21 3.68 22.65
C ARG A 400 15.02 3.53 21.69
N TYR A 401 14.97 4.45 20.75
CA TYR A 401 14.05 4.45 19.62
C TYR A 401 12.56 4.59 20.03
N GLN A 402 12.31 5.30 21.13
CA GLN A 402 10.95 5.63 21.57
C GLN A 402 10.60 7.08 21.21
N TYR A 403 9.31 7.41 21.16
CA TYR A 403 8.90 8.79 20.96
C TYR A 403 8.44 9.48 22.27
N GLY A 404 8.01 8.72 23.27
CA GLY A 404 7.62 9.24 24.58
C GLY A 404 6.58 10.36 24.48
N LYS A 405 6.98 11.59 24.85
CA LYS A 405 6.13 12.78 24.79
C LYS A 405 6.08 13.48 23.42
N GLY A 406 6.61 12.84 22.38
CA GLY A 406 6.59 13.38 21.03
C GLY A 406 5.18 13.41 20.42
N CYS A 407 4.95 14.39 19.55
CA CYS A 407 3.78 14.49 18.70
C CYS A 407 4.01 13.62 17.46
N LEU A 408 3.48 12.40 17.44
CA LEU A 408 3.65 11.44 16.35
C LEU A 408 2.59 11.69 15.27
N SER A 409 3.00 11.80 14.00
CA SER A 409 2.07 12.15 12.91
C SER A 409 0.99 11.10 12.68
N ASP A 410 1.34 9.83 12.75
CA ASP A 410 0.37 8.73 12.67
C ASP A 410 -0.06 8.19 14.05
N GLY A 411 0.05 9.02 15.08
CA GLY A 411 -0.30 8.67 16.45
C GLY A 411 -1.75 8.21 16.70
N VAL A 412 -2.62 8.36 15.70
CA VAL A 412 -4.03 7.92 15.72
C VAL A 412 -4.40 7.15 14.44
N LEU A 413 -3.43 6.52 13.81
CA LEU A 413 -3.56 5.81 12.52
C LEU A 413 -4.64 4.72 12.55
N GLY A 414 -4.73 3.95 13.65
CA GLY A 414 -5.73 2.89 13.77
C GLY A 414 -7.16 3.43 13.76
N PHE A 415 -7.41 4.62 14.29
CA PHE A 415 -8.72 5.27 14.21
C PHE A 415 -9.04 5.69 12.78
N TRP A 416 -8.07 6.23 12.03
CA TRP A 416 -8.28 6.53 10.62
C TRP A 416 -8.66 5.28 9.82
N LEU A 417 -7.92 4.18 9.98
CA LEU A 417 -8.25 2.92 9.29
C LEU A 417 -9.63 2.40 9.69
N GLY A 418 -9.98 2.49 10.98
CA GLY A 418 -11.31 2.13 11.48
C GLY A 418 -12.43 2.97 10.85
N GLU A 419 -12.26 4.28 10.80
CA GLU A 419 -13.25 5.21 10.23
C GLU A 419 -13.38 5.04 8.70
N MET A 420 -12.27 4.82 7.99
CA MET A 420 -12.30 4.45 6.56
C MET A 420 -13.06 3.14 6.34
N SER A 421 -13.04 2.23 7.31
CA SER A 421 -13.77 0.96 7.30
C SER A 421 -15.24 1.08 7.71
N GLY A 422 -15.68 2.26 8.15
CA GLY A 422 -17.06 2.51 8.61
C GLY A 422 -17.29 2.32 10.11
N LEU A 423 -16.23 2.21 10.90
CA LEU A 423 -16.35 2.30 12.37
C LEU A 423 -16.53 3.77 12.79
N SER A 424 -17.21 3.99 13.90
CA SER A 424 -17.46 5.33 14.44
C SER A 424 -17.31 5.34 15.97
N HIS A 425 -17.16 6.54 16.53
CA HIS A 425 -17.08 6.75 17.99
C HIS A 425 -15.97 5.96 18.68
N LEU A 426 -14.85 5.74 17.98
CA LEU A 426 -13.71 4.96 18.47
C LEU A 426 -13.04 5.56 19.71
N ILE A 427 -13.04 6.89 19.79
CA ILE A 427 -12.49 7.70 20.87
C ILE A 427 -13.35 8.97 21.02
N ASP A 428 -13.11 9.77 22.05
CA ASP A 428 -13.73 11.10 22.15
C ASP A 428 -13.40 11.96 20.92
N GLU A 429 -14.43 12.49 20.27
CA GLU A 429 -14.32 13.21 19.00
C GLU A 429 -13.55 14.53 19.12
N ASP A 430 -13.69 15.23 20.24
CA ASP A 430 -12.98 16.50 20.46
C ASP A 430 -11.50 16.26 20.75
N MET A 431 -11.16 15.19 21.47
CA MET A 431 -9.77 14.78 21.69
C MET A 431 -9.10 14.36 20.36
N LEU A 432 -9.81 13.60 19.51
CA LEU A 432 -9.31 13.21 18.21
C LEU A 432 -9.06 14.41 17.30
N LYS A 433 -10.03 15.34 17.21
CA LYS A 433 -9.89 16.57 16.45
C LYS A 433 -8.76 17.45 16.96
N THR A 434 -8.65 17.60 18.27
CA THR A 434 -7.56 18.35 18.91
C THR A 434 -6.21 17.73 18.57
N SER A 435 -6.10 16.41 18.66
CA SER A 435 -4.86 15.68 18.32
C SER A 435 -4.46 15.92 16.86
N LEU A 436 -5.38 15.76 15.92
CA LEU A 436 -5.11 15.97 14.49
C LEU A 436 -4.67 17.40 14.18
N LYS A 437 -5.33 18.38 14.80
CA LYS A 437 -4.94 19.79 14.63
C LYS A 437 -3.53 20.06 15.15
N ASN A 438 -3.19 19.52 16.32
CA ASN A 438 -1.86 19.66 16.90
C ASN A 438 -0.78 18.89 16.12
N ILE A 439 -1.11 17.73 15.53
CA ILE A 439 -0.22 17.03 14.60
C ILE A 439 0.13 17.95 13.42
N PHE A 440 -0.87 18.59 12.81
CA PHE A 440 -0.60 19.54 11.74
C PHE A 440 0.25 20.73 12.22
N ASP A 441 -0.14 21.39 13.30
CA ASP A 441 0.52 22.61 13.79
C ASP A 441 1.96 22.35 14.23
N ASN A 442 2.25 21.20 14.83
CA ASN A 442 3.56 20.87 15.35
C ASN A 442 4.48 20.21 14.32
N ASN A 443 3.95 19.43 13.37
CA ASN A 443 4.77 18.60 12.50
C ASN A 443 4.86 19.15 11.06
N PHE A 444 3.88 19.91 10.57
CA PHE A 444 3.96 20.48 9.23
C PHE A 444 5.01 21.59 9.16
N ARG A 445 5.82 21.55 8.10
CA ARG A 445 6.80 22.56 7.74
C ARG A 445 6.55 23.03 6.32
N ALA A 446 6.34 24.33 6.14
CA ALA A 446 6.18 24.92 4.81
C ALA A 446 7.51 24.98 4.02
N ASP A 447 8.62 24.95 4.74
CA ASP A 447 9.98 25.02 4.19
C ASP A 447 10.92 24.19 5.08
N LEU A 448 11.59 23.22 4.49
CA LEU A 448 12.53 22.33 5.17
C LEU A 448 14.02 22.73 5.01
N SER A 449 14.30 23.94 4.49
CA SER A 449 15.67 24.38 4.21
C SER A 449 16.57 24.45 5.44
N THR A 450 15.99 24.60 6.62
CA THR A 450 16.70 24.64 7.92
C THR A 450 16.52 23.35 8.73
N HIS A 451 15.80 22.37 8.19
CA HIS A 451 15.57 21.10 8.85
C HIS A 451 16.69 20.11 8.55
N ALA A 452 17.22 19.48 9.60
CA ALA A 452 18.23 18.45 9.48
C ALA A 452 17.58 17.05 9.58
N ASN A 453 17.72 16.27 8.51
CA ASN A 453 17.35 14.86 8.48
C ASN A 453 18.62 14.04 8.26
N PRO A 454 19.15 13.35 9.29
CA PRO A 454 20.42 12.61 9.17
C PRO A 454 20.27 11.24 8.51
N GLN A 455 19.04 10.73 8.29
CA GLN A 455 18.80 9.39 7.75
C GLN A 455 18.60 9.44 6.22
N ARG A 456 17.36 9.45 5.75
CA ARG A 456 17.04 9.41 4.31
C ARG A 456 16.54 10.78 3.84
N ALA A 457 17.47 11.72 3.69
CA ALA A 457 17.17 13.12 3.42
C ALA A 457 16.45 13.38 2.08
N GLY A 458 16.49 12.44 1.13
CA GLY A 458 15.98 12.64 -0.22
C GLY A 458 14.45 12.78 -0.36
N TYR A 459 13.67 12.43 0.66
CA TYR A 459 12.21 12.40 0.57
C TYR A 459 11.57 13.79 0.51
N ALA A 460 12.07 14.73 1.30
CA ALA A 460 11.73 16.14 1.23
C ALA A 460 12.94 16.97 1.66
N VAL A 461 13.36 17.94 0.86
CA VAL A 461 14.64 18.66 1.03
C VAL A 461 14.50 20.13 0.65
N LYS A 462 15.43 20.94 1.15
CA LYS A 462 15.55 22.36 0.81
C LYS A 462 14.23 23.12 1.09
N HIS A 463 13.68 23.74 0.07
CA HIS A 463 12.44 24.52 0.14
C HIS A 463 11.16 23.68 -0.04
N ASP A 464 11.27 22.35 -0.01
CA ASP A 464 10.08 21.49 0.03
C ASP A 464 9.29 21.76 1.32
N GLY A 465 7.97 21.72 1.23
CA GLY A 465 7.10 21.58 2.39
C GLY A 465 6.84 20.11 2.70
N GLY A 466 6.56 19.77 3.96
CA GLY A 466 6.25 18.39 4.36
C GLY A 466 5.83 18.26 5.83
N LEU A 467 5.24 17.10 6.15
CA LEU A 467 4.84 16.73 7.50
C LEU A 467 5.90 15.79 8.10
N LEU A 468 6.61 16.26 9.12
CA LEU A 468 7.59 15.46 9.84
C LEU A 468 6.91 14.30 10.58
N LEU A 469 7.59 13.17 10.70
CA LEU A 469 7.02 12.01 11.40
C LEU A 469 6.79 12.27 12.89
N CYS A 470 7.70 12.99 13.55
CA CYS A 470 7.53 13.31 14.96
C CYS A 470 8.28 14.58 15.36
N THR A 471 7.65 15.38 16.22
CA THR A 471 8.30 16.52 16.87
C THR A 471 8.08 16.49 18.38
N TRP A 472 8.86 17.27 19.13
CA TRP A 472 8.74 17.40 20.59
C TRP A 472 8.51 18.87 20.97
N PRO A 473 7.30 19.42 20.74
CA PRO A 473 7.03 20.84 20.92
C PRO A 473 7.24 21.32 22.38
N HIS A 474 7.06 20.42 23.34
CA HIS A 474 7.23 20.71 24.77
C HIS A 474 8.58 20.17 25.34
N GLY A 475 9.52 19.84 24.46
CA GLY A 475 10.78 19.22 24.87
C GLY A 475 10.61 17.72 25.22
N GLY A 476 11.66 17.15 25.79
CA GLY A 476 11.66 15.72 26.14
C GLY A 476 11.95 14.79 24.97
N ARG A 477 12.57 15.31 23.89
CA ARG A 477 13.10 14.48 22.81
C ARG A 477 14.13 13.51 23.40
N PRO A 478 13.96 12.18 23.23
CA PRO A 478 14.97 11.21 23.64
C PRO A 478 16.32 11.47 22.98
N MET A 479 17.41 11.11 23.62
CA MET A 479 18.74 11.21 23.01
C MET A 479 18.84 10.28 21.78
N LEU A 480 18.20 9.12 21.85
CA LEU A 480 18.06 8.17 20.74
C LEU A 480 16.57 7.99 20.41
N PRO A 481 15.93 8.96 19.74
CA PRO A 481 14.55 8.82 19.30
C PRO A 481 14.46 7.73 18.24
N PHE A 482 13.24 7.31 17.87
CA PHE A 482 13.13 6.39 16.75
C PHE A 482 13.73 6.98 15.46
N VAL A 483 14.31 6.09 14.65
CA VAL A 483 15.31 6.46 13.61
C VAL A 483 14.75 7.41 12.57
N TYR A 484 13.45 7.28 12.25
CA TYR A 484 12.80 7.99 11.16
C TYR A 484 12.11 9.29 11.59
N CYS A 485 12.23 9.70 12.86
CA CYS A 485 11.46 10.82 13.44
C CYS A 485 11.57 12.15 12.68
N ASP A 486 12.72 12.41 12.04
CA ASP A 486 12.97 13.63 11.28
C ASP A 486 12.63 13.51 9.78
N GLU A 487 12.08 12.39 9.35
CA GLU A 487 11.71 12.14 7.95
C GLU A 487 10.31 12.65 7.61
N VAL A 488 10.03 12.68 6.30
CA VAL A 488 8.73 12.99 5.69
C VAL A 488 8.35 11.83 4.79
N TRP A 489 7.25 11.12 5.10
CA TRP A 489 6.78 9.99 4.31
C TRP A 489 5.44 10.31 3.65
N THR A 490 5.38 10.30 2.31
CA THR A 490 4.18 10.72 1.58
C THR A 490 2.94 9.92 1.95
N GLY A 491 3.07 8.63 2.21
CA GLY A 491 1.93 7.80 2.62
C GLY A 491 1.35 8.19 3.97
N ILE A 492 2.17 8.58 4.94
CA ILE A 492 1.71 9.13 6.24
C ILE A 492 1.10 10.52 6.04
N GLU A 493 1.73 11.37 5.21
CA GLU A 493 1.16 12.67 4.87
C GLU A 493 -0.24 12.56 4.28
N TYR A 494 -0.47 11.61 3.34
CA TYR A 494 -1.80 11.36 2.77
C TYR A 494 -2.80 10.86 3.80
N GLN A 495 -2.37 9.95 4.68
CA GLN A 495 -3.21 9.45 5.77
C GLN A 495 -3.65 10.58 6.70
N VAL A 496 -2.71 11.42 7.17
CA VAL A 496 -3.02 12.56 8.05
C VAL A 496 -3.89 13.58 7.34
N ALA A 497 -3.59 13.89 6.07
CA ALA A 497 -4.40 14.80 5.26
C ALA A 497 -5.84 14.30 5.11
N ALA A 498 -6.02 13.00 4.81
CA ALA A 498 -7.34 12.37 4.72
C ALA A 498 -8.08 12.43 6.06
N HIS A 499 -7.40 12.13 7.17
CA HIS A 499 -8.01 12.16 8.50
C HIS A 499 -8.42 13.59 8.93
N LEU A 500 -7.56 14.58 8.67
CA LEU A 500 -7.89 16.02 8.88
C LEU A 500 -9.13 16.43 8.09
N ILE A 501 -9.20 16.09 6.80
CA ILE A 501 -10.33 16.40 5.93
C ILE A 501 -11.61 15.73 6.43
N LEU A 502 -11.52 14.46 6.82
CA LEU A 502 -12.64 13.69 7.38
C LEU A 502 -13.20 14.36 8.65
N LYS A 503 -12.33 14.95 9.46
CA LYS A 503 -12.70 15.67 10.70
C LYS A 503 -13.02 17.15 10.51
N GLY A 504 -13.08 17.63 9.27
CA GLY A 504 -13.48 19.00 8.93
C GLY A 504 -12.34 20.00 8.77
N TYR A 505 -11.08 19.63 9.06
CA TYR A 505 -9.89 20.46 8.86
C TYR A 505 -9.42 20.43 7.39
N VAL A 506 -10.29 20.86 6.49
CA VAL A 506 -10.09 20.77 5.04
C VAL A 506 -8.91 21.61 4.56
N THR A 507 -8.73 22.79 5.15
CA THR A 507 -7.63 23.69 4.79
C THR A 507 -6.28 23.10 5.13
N GLU A 508 -6.15 22.51 6.31
CA GLU A 508 -4.93 21.87 6.81
C GLU A 508 -4.60 20.63 5.95
N GLY A 509 -5.59 19.76 5.72
CA GLY A 509 -5.40 18.58 4.87
C GLY A 509 -4.99 18.96 3.45
N ARG A 510 -5.65 19.92 2.82
CA ARG A 510 -5.27 20.42 1.48
C ARG A 510 -3.90 21.09 1.46
N THR A 511 -3.46 21.70 2.56
CA THR A 511 -2.11 22.28 2.67
C THR A 511 -1.04 21.18 2.59
N ILE A 512 -1.25 20.06 3.30
CA ILE A 512 -0.37 18.89 3.19
C ILE A 512 -0.38 18.35 1.75
N LEU A 513 -1.55 18.18 1.13
CA LEU A 513 -1.66 17.67 -0.24
C LEU A 513 -0.89 18.51 -1.25
N ARG A 514 -1.02 19.85 -1.17
CA ARG A 514 -0.28 20.76 -2.04
C ARG A 514 1.22 20.66 -1.84
N ALA A 515 1.68 20.47 -0.59
CA ALA A 515 3.09 20.26 -0.32
C ALA A 515 3.60 18.97 -0.95
N ILE A 516 2.86 17.85 -0.87
CA ILE A 516 3.22 16.60 -1.52
C ILE A 516 3.25 16.79 -3.03
N ARG A 517 2.19 17.28 -3.65
CA ARG A 517 2.09 17.41 -5.11
C ARG A 517 3.13 18.37 -5.67
N SER A 518 3.50 19.44 -4.94
CA SER A 518 4.59 20.32 -5.34
C SER A 518 5.97 19.64 -5.37
N ARG A 519 6.17 18.59 -4.58
CA ARG A 519 7.40 17.79 -4.62
C ARG A 519 7.44 16.83 -5.81
N TYR A 520 6.27 16.36 -6.27
CA TYR A 520 6.10 15.37 -7.34
C TYR A 520 5.40 15.95 -8.58
N ASP A 521 5.83 17.12 -9.03
CA ASP A 521 5.23 17.89 -10.12
C ASP A 521 5.89 17.68 -11.50
N GLY A 522 6.77 16.69 -11.61
CA GLY A 522 7.48 16.38 -12.86
C GLY A 522 8.73 17.22 -13.14
N ARG A 523 9.02 18.25 -12.33
CA ARG A 523 10.24 19.08 -12.49
C ARG A 523 11.46 18.45 -11.85
N VAL A 524 11.31 17.89 -10.66
CA VAL A 524 12.38 17.24 -9.89
C VAL A 524 12.08 15.77 -9.66
N ARG A 525 10.85 15.44 -9.27
CA ARG A 525 10.41 14.07 -9.01
C ARG A 525 9.28 13.69 -9.97
N ASN A 526 9.25 12.40 -10.34
CA ASN A 526 8.23 11.83 -11.19
C ASN A 526 6.88 11.80 -10.44
N PRO A 527 5.80 12.41 -10.96
CA PRO A 527 4.49 12.42 -10.30
C PRO A 527 3.89 11.02 -10.13
N PHE A 528 4.25 10.07 -10.99
CA PHE A 528 3.77 8.69 -10.96
C PHE A 528 4.66 7.73 -10.18
N ASP A 529 5.67 8.22 -9.47
CA ASP A 529 6.65 7.41 -8.76
C ASP A 529 6.99 8.08 -7.42
N GLU A 530 6.09 7.93 -6.47
CA GLU A 530 6.36 8.32 -5.09
C GLU A 530 7.17 7.24 -4.40
N TYR A 531 8.28 7.63 -3.82
CA TYR A 531 9.22 6.70 -3.21
C TYR A 531 9.36 6.93 -1.69
N GLU A 532 9.67 5.85 -1.01
CA GLU A 532 10.09 5.82 0.39
C GLU A 532 11.21 4.78 0.52
N CYS A 533 10.94 3.54 0.93
CA CYS A 533 11.89 2.44 0.81
C CYS A 533 11.68 1.74 -0.55
N GLY A 534 12.12 2.38 -1.63
CA GLY A 534 11.92 1.96 -3.02
C GLY A 534 10.92 2.84 -3.80
N HIS A 535 10.91 2.66 -5.12
CA HIS A 535 10.00 3.30 -6.06
C HIS A 535 8.59 2.73 -5.93
N TRP A 536 7.58 3.49 -6.37
CA TRP A 536 6.17 3.06 -6.34
C TRP A 536 5.79 2.45 -5.00
N TYR A 537 6.06 3.17 -3.93
CA TYR A 537 5.91 2.64 -2.59
C TYR A 537 4.42 2.53 -2.19
N ALA A 538 4.02 1.35 -1.69
CA ALA A 538 2.63 0.99 -1.47
C ALA A 538 1.87 1.93 -0.52
N ARG A 539 2.54 2.49 0.49
CA ARG A 539 1.97 3.41 1.47
C ARG A 539 1.38 4.67 0.82
N SER A 540 1.91 5.12 -0.33
CA SER A 540 1.40 6.29 -1.07
C SER A 540 -0.07 6.12 -1.51
N MET A 541 -0.54 4.88 -1.69
CA MET A 541 -1.95 4.60 -2.02
C MET A 541 -2.93 4.92 -0.88
N ALA A 542 -2.47 5.41 0.28
CA ALA A 542 -3.31 6.09 1.27
C ALA A 542 -4.06 7.28 0.66
N ALA A 543 -3.51 7.88 -0.41
CA ALA A 543 -4.14 8.95 -1.17
C ALA A 543 -5.55 8.59 -1.69
N TYR A 544 -5.84 7.32 -1.99
CA TYR A 544 -7.19 6.93 -2.43
C TYR A 544 -8.25 7.20 -1.36
N GLY A 545 -7.89 7.12 -0.07
CA GLY A 545 -8.77 7.47 1.05
C GLY A 545 -9.25 8.93 1.06
N LEU A 546 -8.59 9.82 0.31
CA LEU A 546 -8.99 11.23 0.17
C LEU A 546 -10.37 11.38 -0.50
N LEU A 547 -10.73 10.48 -1.42
CA LEU A 547 -12.07 10.48 -2.04
C LEU A 547 -13.15 10.35 -0.98
N GLN A 548 -13.05 9.33 -0.13
CA GLN A 548 -13.99 9.10 0.97
C GLN A 548 -13.91 10.22 2.01
N ALA A 549 -12.71 10.66 2.38
CA ALA A 549 -12.54 11.69 3.39
C ALA A 549 -13.16 13.04 2.98
N TYR A 550 -13.05 13.40 1.70
CA TYR A 550 -13.57 14.68 1.20
C TYR A 550 -15.08 14.65 0.96
N THR A 551 -15.60 13.54 0.46
CA THR A 551 -17.01 13.39 0.06
C THR A 551 -17.89 12.79 1.16
N GLY A 552 -17.30 11.98 2.06
CA GLY A 552 -18.03 11.10 2.97
C GLY A 552 -18.70 9.92 2.27
N VAL A 553 -18.39 9.68 0.98
CA VAL A 553 -19.01 8.57 0.22
C VAL A 553 -18.35 7.25 0.63
N ARG A 554 -19.19 6.32 1.12
CA ARG A 554 -18.80 4.95 1.43
C ARG A 554 -19.95 4.01 1.07
N TYR A 555 -19.68 3.07 0.20
CA TYR A 555 -20.64 2.02 -0.13
C TYR A 555 -20.48 0.85 0.84
N ASP A 556 -21.58 0.39 1.38
CA ASP A 556 -21.68 -0.76 2.27
C ASP A 556 -22.53 -1.83 1.62
N ALA A 557 -21.90 -2.93 1.22
CA ALA A 557 -22.58 -4.01 0.49
C ALA A 557 -23.42 -4.91 1.40
N VAL A 558 -23.11 -4.99 2.71
CA VAL A 558 -23.90 -5.75 3.69
C VAL A 558 -25.26 -5.09 3.90
N GLU A 559 -25.27 -3.77 4.03
CA GLU A 559 -26.50 -2.98 4.21
C GLU A 559 -27.10 -2.54 2.87
N LYS A 560 -26.37 -2.69 1.76
CA LYS A 560 -26.71 -2.11 0.45
C LYS A 560 -26.96 -0.61 0.53
N ALA A 561 -26.18 0.05 1.36
CA ALA A 561 -26.27 1.46 1.68
C ALA A 561 -25.14 2.27 1.05
N LEU A 562 -25.48 3.47 0.58
CA LEU A 562 -24.50 4.49 0.26
C LEU A 562 -24.54 5.56 1.36
N HIS A 563 -23.47 5.61 2.15
CA HIS A 563 -23.24 6.67 3.13
C HIS A 563 -22.70 7.91 2.43
N VAL A 564 -23.16 9.09 2.81
CA VAL A 564 -22.81 10.35 2.17
C VAL A 564 -22.74 11.46 3.24
N ARG A 565 -21.73 12.29 3.20
CA ARG A 565 -21.69 13.48 4.05
C ARG A 565 -22.57 14.58 3.44
N SER A 566 -23.56 15.05 4.21
CA SER A 566 -24.59 15.97 3.74
C SER A 566 -24.14 17.43 3.52
N CYS A 567 -22.95 17.82 3.98
CA CYS A 567 -22.56 19.23 4.07
C CYS A 567 -22.00 19.85 2.78
N ARG A 568 -21.88 19.07 1.68
CA ARG A 568 -21.26 19.56 0.43
C ARG A 568 -21.97 19.04 -0.81
N ASN A 569 -22.05 19.90 -1.82
CA ASN A 569 -22.36 19.45 -3.16
C ASN A 569 -21.06 18.98 -3.83
N PHE A 570 -21.09 17.86 -4.52
CA PHE A 570 -19.95 17.34 -5.25
C PHE A 570 -20.37 16.32 -6.30
N ARG A 571 -19.45 16.06 -7.24
CA ARG A 571 -19.46 14.91 -8.11
C ARG A 571 -18.13 14.19 -7.97
N SER A 572 -18.17 12.86 -7.82
CA SER A 572 -16.98 12.05 -7.55
C SER A 572 -17.11 10.65 -8.12
N PHE A 573 -15.98 10.00 -8.33
CA PHE A 573 -15.88 8.60 -8.69
C PHE A 573 -16.37 7.69 -7.55
N LEU A 574 -17.05 6.60 -7.93
CA LEU A 574 -17.48 5.52 -7.04
C LEU A 574 -17.14 4.17 -7.67
N SER A 575 -16.43 3.32 -6.93
CA SER A 575 -16.15 1.93 -7.30
C SER A 575 -16.63 0.97 -6.23
N THR A 576 -17.18 -0.17 -6.68
CA THR A 576 -17.63 -1.29 -5.85
C THR A 576 -17.11 -2.60 -6.45
N GLU A 577 -17.38 -3.74 -5.81
CA GLU A 577 -16.93 -5.04 -6.32
C GLU A 577 -17.48 -5.37 -7.71
N HIS A 578 -18.68 -4.89 -8.04
CA HIS A 578 -19.42 -5.31 -9.23
C HIS A 578 -19.54 -4.23 -10.30
N GLY A 579 -19.09 -3.01 -10.03
CA GLY A 579 -19.16 -1.93 -11.00
C GLY A 579 -18.60 -0.62 -10.49
N PHE A 580 -18.49 0.33 -11.42
CA PHE A 580 -18.06 1.69 -11.11
C PHE A 580 -18.87 2.73 -11.89
N GLY A 581 -18.79 3.95 -11.43
CA GLY A 581 -19.43 5.10 -12.05
C GLY A 581 -19.14 6.37 -11.27
N THR A 582 -20.09 7.29 -11.27
CA THR A 582 -20.01 8.55 -10.52
C THR A 582 -21.18 8.72 -9.57
N VAL A 583 -20.94 9.39 -8.46
CA VAL A 583 -21.95 9.85 -7.52
C VAL A 583 -22.01 11.37 -7.54
N THR A 584 -23.21 11.92 -7.66
CA THR A 584 -23.45 13.37 -7.59
C THR A 584 -24.36 13.67 -6.40
N VAL A 585 -23.93 14.60 -5.54
CA VAL A 585 -24.70 15.05 -4.39
C VAL A 585 -25.04 16.53 -4.56
N GLN A 586 -26.32 16.89 -4.43
CA GLN A 586 -26.82 18.26 -4.47
C GLN A 586 -27.86 18.46 -3.36
N GLY A 587 -27.42 18.98 -2.21
CA GLY A 587 -28.21 18.99 -1.00
C GLY A 587 -28.55 17.56 -0.54
N GLU A 588 -29.84 17.27 -0.40
CA GLU A 588 -30.30 15.90 -0.03
C GLU A 588 -30.53 14.98 -1.26
N LYS A 589 -30.30 15.48 -2.47
CA LYS A 589 -30.43 14.66 -3.67
C LYS A 589 -29.10 13.97 -3.98
N VAL A 590 -29.14 12.64 -4.03
CA VAL A 590 -28.02 11.78 -4.43
C VAL A 590 -28.38 11.04 -5.70
N ASP A 591 -27.54 11.11 -6.71
CA ASP A 591 -27.65 10.40 -7.97
C ASP A 591 -26.40 9.53 -8.19
N VAL A 592 -26.62 8.24 -8.49
CA VAL A 592 -25.56 7.26 -8.79
C VAL A 592 -25.65 6.88 -10.25
N HIS A 593 -24.69 7.31 -11.05
CA HIS A 593 -24.60 7.00 -12.47
C HIS A 593 -23.63 5.84 -12.70
N VAL A 594 -24.16 4.65 -12.97
CA VAL A 594 -23.37 3.44 -13.22
C VAL A 594 -22.86 3.46 -14.66
N LEU A 595 -21.54 3.39 -14.85
CA LEU A 595 -20.88 3.40 -16.16
C LEU A 595 -20.40 2.02 -16.59
N HIS A 596 -20.10 1.14 -15.64
CA HIS A 596 -19.69 -0.23 -15.90
C HIS A 596 -20.20 -1.15 -14.79
N GLY A 597 -20.66 -2.35 -15.15
CA GLY A 597 -21.16 -3.35 -14.21
C GLY A 597 -22.45 -2.93 -13.50
N THR A 598 -22.55 -3.21 -12.19
CA THR A 598 -23.73 -2.93 -11.37
C THR A 598 -23.32 -2.37 -10.00
N ILE A 599 -24.12 -1.44 -9.47
CA ILE A 599 -23.99 -0.91 -8.10
C ILE A 599 -25.39 -0.99 -7.46
N ASP A 600 -25.56 -1.87 -6.46
CA ASP A 600 -26.86 -2.14 -5.81
C ASP A 600 -27.02 -1.25 -4.57
N VAL A 601 -27.46 -0.01 -4.76
CA VAL A 601 -27.79 0.93 -3.67
C VAL A 601 -29.28 0.88 -3.40
N GLN A 602 -29.68 0.43 -2.21
CA GLN A 602 -31.08 0.36 -1.77
C GLN A 602 -31.46 1.50 -0.82
N GLN A 603 -30.48 2.11 -0.17
CA GLN A 603 -30.70 3.24 0.73
C GLN A 603 -29.53 4.24 0.70
N ILE A 604 -29.85 5.50 0.97
CA ILE A 604 -28.88 6.58 1.17
C ILE A 604 -28.91 6.96 2.64
N ILE A 605 -27.74 7.00 3.26
CA ILE A 605 -27.56 7.39 4.66
C ILE A 605 -26.71 8.66 4.69
N PHE A 606 -27.26 9.73 5.24
CA PHE A 606 -26.50 10.98 5.45
C PHE A 606 -25.86 10.98 6.83
N GLU A 607 -24.53 11.23 6.87
CA GLU A 607 -23.69 11.29 8.07
C GLU A 607 -23.30 12.73 8.45
#